data_541038082b356476cf2fa0d23177e9a8
#
_entry.id   541038082b356476cf2fa0d23177e9a8
#
_cell.length_a   1.000
_cell.length_b   1.000
_cell.length_c   1.000
_cell.angle_alpha   90.00
_cell.angle_beta   90.00
_cell.angle_gamma   90.00
#
_symmetry.space_group_name_H-M   'P 1'
#
loop_
_entity.id
_entity.type
_entity.pdbx_description
1 polymer ?
#
loop_
_entity_poly.entity_id
_entity_poly.type
_entity_poly.pdbx_seq_one_letter_code
_entity_poly.pdbx_strand_id
1 'polypeptide(L)'
;MSAGRDPARTYATDAIAVEWEPKLCIHTENCVRGLPQVFDGARRPWVQVDAADADADAIAATVMTCPTGALHFRRLDGGAQEEPDAETTIEPRTNGPLFVRGKVRILDSEGELIREDTRVALCRCGASKNKPFCDGSHREIGFTTASPGPDEATG
;
A
#
# COMPACT_ATOMS: atom_id res chain seq x y z
N MET A 1 11.10 -12.41 -8.91
CA MET A 1 10.58 -12.23 -9.00
C MET A 1 9.40 -12.33 -8.59
N SER A 2 8.73 -12.15 -8.90
CA SER A 2 7.44 -12.20 -8.46
C SER A 2 6.70 -13.37 -8.94
N ALA A 3 7.35 -14.44 -9.15
CA ALA A 3 6.69 -15.64 -9.57
C ALA A 3 5.60 -15.95 -8.59
N GLY A 4 4.42 -16.32 -9.04
CA GLY A 4 3.29 -16.59 -8.20
C GLY A 4 2.53 -15.38 -7.72
N ARG A 5 3.03 -14.19 -8.04
CA ARG A 5 2.32 -12.98 -7.65
C ARG A 5 1.23 -12.69 -8.66
N ASP A 6 0.06 -12.29 -8.19
CA ASP A 6 -1.01 -11.89 -9.09
C ASP A 6 -0.59 -10.63 -9.82
N PRO A 7 -0.95 -10.49 -11.09
CA PRO A 7 -0.60 -9.29 -11.82
C PRO A 7 -1.38 -8.09 -11.29
N ALA A 8 -0.80 -6.94 -11.46
CA ALA A 8 -1.46 -5.69 -11.13
C ALA A 8 -2.66 -5.50 -12.07
N ARG A 9 -3.68 -4.84 -11.58
CA ARG A 9 -4.87 -4.52 -12.36
C ARG A 9 -4.95 -3.02 -12.50
N THR A 10 -5.35 -2.57 -13.67
CA THR A 10 -5.41 -1.15 -13.99
C THR A 10 -6.84 -0.72 -14.23
N TYR A 11 -7.20 0.41 -13.66
CA TYR A 11 -8.51 1.06 -13.84
C TYR A 11 -8.23 2.48 -14.28
N ALA A 12 -8.78 2.90 -15.41
CA ALA A 12 -8.35 4.17 -15.99
C ALA A 12 -9.48 4.94 -16.63
N THR A 13 -9.34 6.27 -16.58
CA THR A 13 -10.10 7.19 -17.43
C THR A 13 -9.10 7.96 -18.27
N ASP A 14 -9.55 8.99 -18.98
CA ASP A 14 -8.65 9.87 -19.71
C ASP A 14 -7.77 10.70 -18.78
N ALA A 15 -8.16 10.83 -17.53
CA ALA A 15 -7.45 11.71 -16.58
C ALA A 15 -6.48 10.97 -15.69
N ILE A 16 -6.77 9.74 -15.30
CA ILE A 16 -5.95 9.03 -14.33
C ILE A 16 -6.07 7.53 -14.51
N ALA A 17 -4.97 6.83 -14.30
CA ALA A 17 -4.93 5.38 -14.22
C ALA A 17 -4.55 4.99 -12.81
N VAL A 18 -5.30 4.07 -12.21
CA VAL A 18 -5.02 3.53 -10.88
C VAL A 18 -4.62 2.07 -11.04
N GLU A 19 -3.53 1.69 -10.42
CA GLU A 19 -3.04 0.31 -10.46
C GLU A 19 -3.17 -0.30 -9.08
N TRP A 20 -3.61 -1.54 -9.03
CA TRP A 20 -3.82 -2.28 -7.79
C TRP A 20 -3.10 -3.61 -7.87
N GLU A 21 -2.25 -3.87 -6.88
CA GLU A 21 -1.57 -5.15 -6.75
C GLU A 21 -2.17 -5.91 -5.59
N PRO A 22 -3.01 -6.91 -5.86
CA PRO A 22 -3.70 -7.62 -4.78
C PRO A 22 -2.77 -8.25 -3.75
N LYS A 23 -1.59 -8.69 -4.17
CA LYS A 23 -0.66 -9.34 -3.26
C LYS A 23 -0.11 -8.42 -2.19
N LEU A 24 -0.19 -7.12 -2.40
CA LEU A 24 0.30 -6.15 -1.43
C LEU A 24 -0.81 -5.53 -0.60
N CYS A 25 -2.06 -5.78 -0.95
CA CYS A 25 -3.19 -5.21 -0.23
C CYS A 25 -3.40 -5.97 1.07
N ILE A 26 -3.37 -5.26 2.19
CA ILE A 26 -3.64 -5.86 3.49
C ILE A 26 -4.94 -5.33 4.08
N HIS A 27 -5.75 -4.69 3.27
CA HIS A 27 -7.11 -4.27 3.63
C HIS A 27 -7.15 -3.30 4.80
N THR A 28 -6.27 -2.28 4.77
CA THR A 28 -6.33 -1.22 5.77
C THR A 28 -7.59 -0.37 5.62
N GLU A 29 -8.21 -0.43 4.42
CA GLU A 29 -9.44 0.29 4.12
C GLU A 29 -9.29 1.81 4.05
N ASN A 30 -8.07 2.31 4.02
CA ASN A 30 -7.87 3.75 3.88
C ASN A 30 -8.52 4.27 2.60
N CYS A 31 -8.42 3.49 1.52
CA CYS A 31 -9.01 3.86 0.24
C CYS A 31 -10.54 3.88 0.32
N VAL A 32 -11.11 2.84 0.90
CA VAL A 32 -12.58 2.70 0.96
C VAL A 32 -13.18 3.78 1.85
N ARG A 33 -12.52 4.08 2.96
CA ARG A 33 -13.01 5.13 3.85
C ARG A 33 -12.75 6.53 3.31
N GLY A 34 -11.67 6.68 2.54
CA GLY A 34 -11.30 8.00 2.03
C GLY A 34 -12.12 8.45 0.83
N LEU A 35 -12.48 7.53 -0.05
CA LEU A 35 -13.18 7.87 -1.29
C LEU A 35 -14.09 6.73 -1.70
N PRO A 36 -15.20 6.53 -0.97
CA PRO A 36 -16.05 5.36 -1.20
C PRO A 36 -16.76 5.35 -2.54
N GLN A 37 -16.92 6.50 -3.19
CA GLN A 37 -17.53 6.51 -4.51
C GLN A 37 -16.62 5.88 -5.56
N VAL A 38 -15.32 5.80 -5.29
CA VAL A 38 -14.36 5.19 -6.21
C VAL A 38 -13.96 3.79 -5.74
N PHE A 39 -13.70 3.64 -4.44
CA PHE A 39 -13.19 2.40 -3.88
C PHE A 39 -14.25 1.75 -3.02
N ASP A 40 -14.79 0.62 -3.48
CA ASP A 40 -15.84 -0.06 -2.73
C ASP A 40 -15.71 -1.55 -3.00
N GLY A 41 -15.30 -2.29 -1.99
CA GLY A 41 -15.07 -3.73 -2.13
C GLY A 41 -16.31 -4.54 -2.45
N ALA A 42 -17.50 -3.96 -2.27
CA ALA A 42 -18.75 -4.66 -2.58
C ALA A 42 -19.14 -4.55 -4.05
N ARG A 43 -18.46 -3.70 -4.81
CA ARG A 43 -18.77 -3.53 -6.23
C ARG A 43 -17.78 -4.29 -7.09
N ARG A 44 -18.17 -4.46 -8.36
CA ARG A 44 -17.26 -5.01 -9.37
C ARG A 44 -17.38 -4.18 -10.64
N PRO A 45 -16.28 -3.58 -11.11
CA PRO A 45 -14.97 -3.55 -10.45
C PRO A 45 -15.02 -2.74 -9.16
N TRP A 46 -14.16 -3.08 -8.23
CA TRP A 46 -14.20 -2.42 -6.93
C TRP A 46 -13.59 -1.00 -6.99
N VAL A 47 -12.79 -0.72 -8.00
CA VAL A 47 -12.23 0.60 -8.23
C VAL A 47 -12.95 1.20 -9.44
N GLN A 48 -13.65 2.31 -9.23
CA GLN A 48 -14.40 2.97 -10.31
C GLN A 48 -13.93 4.40 -10.42
N VAL A 49 -12.85 4.58 -11.20
CA VAL A 49 -12.23 5.89 -11.36
C VAL A 49 -13.10 6.85 -12.17
N ASP A 50 -14.14 6.35 -12.82
CA ASP A 50 -15.07 7.17 -13.59
C ASP A 50 -16.29 7.60 -12.77
N ALA A 51 -16.28 7.40 -11.47
CA ALA A 51 -17.39 7.83 -10.63
C ALA A 51 -17.62 9.34 -10.77
N ALA A 52 -18.87 9.72 -10.89
CA ALA A 52 -19.22 11.06 -11.34
C ALA A 52 -18.73 12.17 -10.43
N ASP A 53 -18.65 11.91 -9.14
CA ASP A 53 -18.26 12.94 -8.22
C ASP A 53 -16.81 12.89 -7.84
N ALA A 54 -16.00 12.04 -8.45
CA ALA A 54 -14.61 11.91 -8.06
C ALA A 54 -13.74 12.59 -9.09
N ASP A 55 -12.86 13.45 -8.64
CA ASP A 55 -11.91 14.05 -9.56
C ASP A 55 -10.55 13.37 -9.42
N ALA A 56 -9.69 13.58 -10.39
CA ALA A 56 -8.40 12.92 -10.44
C ALA A 56 -7.51 13.30 -9.26
N ASP A 57 -7.63 14.54 -8.76
CA ASP A 57 -6.86 14.96 -7.60
C ASP A 57 -7.27 14.20 -6.35
N ALA A 58 -8.57 14.01 -6.15
CA ALA A 58 -9.07 13.28 -4.99
C ALA A 58 -8.68 11.80 -5.07
N ILE A 59 -8.73 11.24 -6.26
CA ILE A 59 -8.32 9.84 -6.47
C ILE A 59 -6.83 9.68 -6.17
N ALA A 60 -6.01 10.58 -6.69
CA ALA A 60 -4.56 10.52 -6.47
C ALA A 60 -4.23 10.64 -4.97
N ALA A 61 -4.87 11.58 -4.29
CA ALA A 61 -4.63 11.76 -2.86
C ALA A 61 -5.02 10.52 -2.06
N THR A 62 -6.12 9.89 -2.44
CA THR A 62 -6.58 8.69 -1.74
C THR A 62 -5.64 7.52 -1.99
N VAL A 63 -5.16 7.36 -3.21
CA VAL A 63 -4.21 6.30 -3.54
C VAL A 63 -2.97 6.41 -2.64
N MET A 64 -2.51 7.63 -2.40
CA MET A 64 -1.30 7.83 -1.59
C MET A 64 -1.50 7.47 -0.12
N THR A 65 -2.73 7.28 0.34
CA THR A 65 -2.95 6.83 1.71
C THR A 65 -2.76 5.32 1.87
N CYS A 66 -2.64 4.58 0.77
CA CYS A 66 -2.42 3.14 0.86
C CYS A 66 -1.00 2.90 1.37
N PRO A 67 -0.84 2.31 2.55
CA PRO A 67 0.49 2.27 3.17
C PRO A 67 1.37 1.15 2.64
N THR A 68 0.83 0.24 1.84
CA THR A 68 1.58 -0.94 1.43
C THR A 68 2.12 -0.87 0.02
N GLY A 69 1.75 0.18 -0.72
CA GLY A 69 2.10 0.24 -2.13
C GLY A 69 1.24 -0.65 -3.01
N ALA A 70 0.10 -1.13 -2.47
CA ALA A 70 -0.82 -1.91 -3.28
C ALA A 70 -1.54 -1.06 -4.32
N LEU A 71 -1.68 0.23 -4.08
CA LEU A 71 -2.29 1.16 -5.02
C LEU A 71 -1.27 2.18 -5.49
N HIS A 72 -1.27 2.43 -6.78
CA HIS A 72 -0.47 3.46 -7.41
C HIS A 72 -1.32 4.18 -8.44
N PHE A 73 -0.91 5.37 -8.83
CA PHE A 73 -1.63 6.09 -9.87
C PHE A 73 -0.66 6.69 -10.87
N ARG A 74 -1.20 7.01 -12.04
CA ARG A 74 -0.51 7.74 -13.07
C ARG A 74 -1.48 8.76 -13.64
N ARG A 75 -1.12 10.02 -13.61
CA ARG A 75 -1.96 11.07 -14.18
C ARG A 75 -1.79 11.09 -15.69
N LEU A 76 -2.89 11.18 -16.38
CA LEU A 76 -2.91 11.23 -17.84
C LEU A 76 -3.37 12.58 -18.36
N ASP A 77 -3.72 13.48 -17.45
CA ASP A 77 -4.26 14.80 -17.76
C ASP A 77 -3.27 15.93 -17.53
N GLY A 78 -1.99 15.60 -17.35
CA GLY A 78 -0.97 16.60 -17.07
C GLY A 78 -0.84 16.97 -15.60
N GLY A 79 -1.63 16.37 -14.73
CA GLY A 79 -1.50 16.63 -13.30
C GLY A 79 -0.26 16.03 -12.69
N ALA A 80 -0.04 16.29 -11.41
CA ALA A 80 1.16 15.84 -10.72
C ALA A 80 1.17 14.33 -10.58
N GLN A 81 2.31 13.73 -10.87
CA GLN A 81 2.49 12.29 -10.76
C GLN A 81 2.79 11.88 -9.32
N GLU A 82 2.70 10.60 -9.07
CA GLU A 82 3.06 10.06 -7.78
C GLU A 82 4.54 10.30 -7.52
N GLU A 83 4.86 10.81 -6.33
CA GLU A 83 6.24 11.07 -5.95
C GLU A 83 6.50 10.59 -4.54
N PRO A 84 7.72 10.15 -4.26
CA PRO A 84 8.04 9.73 -2.90
C PRO A 84 8.08 10.92 -1.95
N ASP A 85 7.82 10.65 -0.67
CA ASP A 85 8.00 11.67 0.36
C ASP A 85 9.46 12.13 0.37
N ALA A 86 9.70 13.37 0.75
CA ALA A 86 11.03 13.93 0.74
C ALA A 86 11.96 13.21 1.72
N GLU A 87 11.43 12.80 2.85
CA GLU A 87 12.18 12.04 3.83
C GLU A 87 11.72 10.61 3.82
N THR A 88 12.64 9.68 3.99
CA THR A 88 12.27 8.29 4.17
C THR A 88 11.95 8.05 5.64
N THR A 89 10.78 7.52 5.91
CA THR A 89 10.35 7.23 7.28
C THR A 89 10.03 5.75 7.42
N ILE A 90 10.27 5.22 8.61
CA ILE A 90 9.92 3.85 8.96
C ILE A 90 9.07 3.92 10.21
N GLU A 91 7.85 3.43 10.12
CA GLU A 91 6.91 3.52 11.22
C GLU A 91 6.45 2.13 11.62
N PRO A 92 6.86 1.63 12.79
CA PRO A 92 6.33 0.35 13.25
C PRO A 92 4.87 0.51 13.63
N ARG A 93 4.04 -0.34 13.10
CA ARG A 93 2.61 -0.29 13.40
C ARG A 93 2.31 -1.20 14.58
N THR A 94 1.44 -0.74 15.47
CA THR A 94 1.03 -1.56 16.61
C THR A 94 0.50 -2.88 16.11
N ASN A 95 1.07 -3.97 16.60
CA ASN A 95 0.67 -5.34 16.26
C ASN A 95 0.71 -5.59 14.74
N GLY A 96 1.64 -4.95 14.05
CA GLY A 96 1.65 -5.02 12.61
C GLY A 96 3.01 -4.84 11.99
N PRO A 97 3.03 -4.50 10.72
CA PRO A 97 4.27 -4.42 9.96
C PRO A 97 5.02 -3.12 10.21
N LEU A 98 6.12 -2.97 9.49
CA LEU A 98 6.83 -1.71 9.39
C LEU A 98 6.34 -1.00 8.14
N PHE A 99 5.77 0.19 8.28
CA PHE A 99 5.41 1.02 7.14
C PHE A 99 6.61 1.88 6.77
N VAL A 100 7.02 1.84 5.50
CA VAL A 100 8.15 2.63 5.01
C VAL A 100 7.63 3.54 3.91
N ARG A 101 7.93 4.81 4.01
CA ARG A 101 7.56 5.80 3.00
C ARG A 101 8.80 6.56 2.58
N GLY A 102 8.88 6.90 1.30
CA GLY A 102 10.01 7.62 0.75
C GLY A 102 10.43 6.99 -0.55
N LYS A 103 11.67 7.20 -0.95
CA LYS A 103 12.21 6.54 -2.12
C LYS A 103 12.80 5.22 -1.66
N VAL A 104 12.05 4.14 -1.86
CA VAL A 104 12.36 2.86 -1.25
C VAL A 104 12.81 1.88 -2.31
N ARG A 105 13.94 1.24 -2.07
CA ARG A 105 14.43 0.15 -2.92
C ARG A 105 14.60 -1.07 -2.02
N ILE A 106 13.89 -2.14 -2.36
CA ILE A 106 13.96 -3.38 -1.60
C ILE A 106 14.87 -4.34 -2.37
N LEU A 107 15.91 -4.81 -1.72
CA LEU A 107 16.89 -5.70 -2.34
C LEU A 107 16.84 -7.06 -1.68
N ASP A 108 17.23 -8.08 -2.42
CA ASP A 108 17.36 -9.41 -1.82
C ASP A 108 18.75 -9.56 -1.17
N SER A 109 19.04 -10.71 -0.63
CA SER A 109 20.28 -10.93 0.11
C SER A 109 21.51 -10.87 -0.78
N GLU A 110 21.33 -10.87 -2.09
CA GLU A 110 22.43 -10.78 -3.03
C GLU A 110 22.53 -9.40 -3.66
N GLY A 111 21.74 -8.46 -3.19
CA GLY A 111 21.81 -7.09 -3.66
C GLY A 111 20.95 -6.82 -4.89
N GLU A 112 20.17 -7.80 -5.34
CA GLU A 112 19.34 -7.61 -6.52
C GLU A 112 18.04 -6.94 -6.15
N LEU A 113 17.55 -6.06 -7.01
CA LEU A 113 16.35 -5.29 -6.73
C LEU A 113 15.10 -6.15 -6.82
N ILE A 114 14.35 -6.23 -5.72
CA ILE A 114 13.05 -6.87 -5.70
C ILE A 114 11.97 -5.90 -6.12
N ARG A 115 12.03 -4.64 -5.62
CA ARG A 115 10.96 -3.68 -5.86
C ARG A 115 11.44 -2.27 -5.54
N GLU A 116 10.99 -1.31 -6.35
CA GLU A 116 11.09 0.11 -6.02
C GLU A 116 9.69 0.62 -5.77
N ASP A 117 9.54 1.46 -4.76
CA ASP A 117 8.21 1.96 -4.41
C ASP A 117 8.34 3.23 -3.61
N THR A 118 7.23 3.95 -3.48
CA THR A 118 7.15 5.11 -2.60
C THR A 118 6.60 4.74 -1.23
N ARG A 119 5.98 3.57 -1.11
CA ARG A 119 5.39 3.09 0.13
C ARG A 119 5.45 1.57 0.12
N VAL A 120 5.88 0.99 1.21
CA VAL A 120 5.84 -0.47 1.36
C VAL A 120 5.51 -0.80 2.81
N ALA A 121 4.94 -1.96 3.03
CA ALA A 121 4.76 -2.51 4.36
C ALA A 121 5.59 -3.78 4.44
N LEU A 122 6.53 -3.82 5.37
CA LEU A 122 7.44 -4.95 5.51
C LEU A 122 7.01 -5.83 6.66
N CYS A 123 7.07 -7.13 6.44
CA CYS A 123 6.67 -8.13 7.42
C CYS A 123 7.52 -8.01 8.68
N ARG A 124 6.88 -7.97 9.84
CA ARG A 124 7.58 -7.96 11.11
C ARG A 124 7.24 -9.19 11.94
N CYS A 125 6.10 -9.81 11.70
CA CYS A 125 5.68 -10.96 12.49
C CYS A 125 6.37 -12.26 12.06
N GLY A 126 6.95 -12.29 10.88
CA GLY A 126 7.65 -13.45 10.38
C GLY A 126 6.77 -14.46 9.64
N ALA A 127 5.45 -14.25 9.63
CA ALA A 127 4.52 -15.24 9.08
C ALA A 127 4.04 -14.93 7.67
N SER A 128 4.47 -13.81 7.09
CA SER A 128 3.99 -13.44 5.75
C SER A 128 4.36 -14.49 4.71
N LYS A 129 3.46 -14.76 3.82
CA LYS A 129 3.72 -15.65 2.69
C LYS A 129 4.21 -14.87 1.47
N ASN A 130 4.40 -13.57 1.62
CA ASN A 130 4.86 -12.70 0.54
C ASN A 130 6.07 -11.89 0.99
N LYS A 131 6.95 -12.51 1.80
CA LYS A 131 8.10 -11.79 2.34
C LYS A 131 8.95 -11.21 1.24
N PRO A 132 9.53 -10.06 1.45
CA PRO A 132 9.62 -9.32 2.70
C PRO A 132 8.40 -8.44 3.00
N PHE A 133 7.37 -8.51 2.20
CA PHE A 133 6.20 -7.64 2.34
C PHE A 133 5.21 -8.24 3.31
N CYS A 134 4.44 -7.36 3.96
CA CYS A 134 3.35 -7.78 4.82
C CYS A 134 2.20 -8.31 3.96
N ASP A 135 1.55 -9.37 4.41
CA ASP A 135 0.37 -9.89 3.74
C ASP A 135 -0.84 -10.02 4.68
N GLY A 136 -0.73 -9.44 5.87
CA GLY A 136 -1.83 -9.51 6.83
C GLY A 136 -1.76 -10.69 7.77
N SER A 137 -0.77 -11.59 7.59
CA SER A 137 -0.66 -12.78 8.43
C SER A 137 -0.51 -12.46 9.90
N HIS A 138 -0.02 -11.25 10.23
CA HIS A 138 0.13 -10.87 11.64
C HIS A 138 -1.21 -10.92 12.38
N ARG A 139 -2.32 -10.71 11.68
CA ARG A 139 -3.64 -10.78 12.32
C ARG A 139 -4.03 -12.22 12.61
N GLU A 140 -3.66 -13.12 11.71
CA GLU A 140 -4.04 -14.53 11.86
C GLU A 140 -3.28 -15.22 12.98
N ILE A 141 -2.01 -14.83 13.20
CA ILE A 141 -1.22 -15.47 14.23
C ILE A 141 -1.29 -14.72 15.57
N GLY A 142 -2.05 -13.65 15.63
CA GLY A 142 -2.16 -12.88 16.85
C GLY A 142 -0.90 -12.18 17.28
N PHE A 143 -0.13 -11.70 16.31
CA PHE A 143 1.13 -11.00 16.59
C PHE A 143 0.86 -9.75 17.41
N THR A 144 1.60 -9.57 18.51
CA THR A 144 1.44 -8.38 19.34
C THR A 144 2.78 -7.71 19.55
N THR A 145 2.74 -6.39 19.65
CA THR A 145 3.90 -5.60 19.95
C THR A 145 3.67 -4.79 21.23
N ALA A 146 2.73 -5.26 22.04
CA ALA A 146 2.40 -4.56 23.24
C ALA A 146 3.61 -4.46 24.07
N SER A 147 4.01 -3.26 24.34
CA SER A 147 5.09 -3.07 25.16
C SER A 147 4.69 -3.36 26.49
N PRO A 148 5.56 -3.88 27.18
CA PRO A 148 5.28 -4.05 28.48
C PRO A 148 5.34 -2.76 29.10
N GLY A 149 4.61 -2.23 29.29
CA GLY A 149 4.73 -1.13 29.94
C GLY A 149 4.98 -0.01 29.38
N PRO A 150 4.94 0.87 29.97
CA PRO A 150 5.00 2.03 29.49
C PRO A 150 6.24 2.37 29.14
N ASP A 151 6.75 1.82 29.33
CA ASP A 151 7.77 2.05 28.88
C ASP A 151 8.05 1.47 27.97
N GLU A 152 7.64 0.83 27.74
CA GLU A 152 7.89 0.29 26.81
C GLU A 152 7.61 0.84 26.09
N ALA A 153 7.27 1.41 26.49
CA ALA A 153 6.88 1.94 25.75
C ALA A 153 7.48 2.16 24.97
N THR A 154 7.79 2.01 25.09
CA THR A 154 8.26 2.22 24.38
C THR A 154 8.47 1.46 23.73
N GLY A 155 8.51 1.12 23.76
CA GLY A 155 8.78 0.27 22.89
C GLY A 155 8.59 0.10 21.94
#